data_5ccaeab277449fa828fc2572a9e9a0e0
#
_entry.id   5ccaeab277449fa828fc2572a9e9a0e0
#
_cell.length_a   1.000
_cell.length_b   1.000
_cell.length_c   1.000
_cell.angle_alpha   90.00
_cell.angle_beta   90.00
_cell.angle_gamma   90.00
#
_symmetry.space_group_name_H-M   'P 1'
#
loop_
_entity.id
_entity.type
_entity.pdbx_description
1 polymer ?
#
loop_
_entity_poly.entity_id
_entity_poly.type
_entity_poly.pdbx_seq_one_letter_code
_entity_poly.pdbx_strand_id
1 'polypeptide(L)'
;MAADIITRYEDYLIEIKHASNNTVSSYMRDIHQYASYLLTLGTDVLEATQRTIADYVQWLQNRGKSPATVSRSLASLKSLYMFALS
;
A
#
# COMPACT_ATOMS: atom_id res chain seq x y z
N MET A 1 1.81 5.00 -14.63
CA MET A 1 2.53 3.82 -14.15
C MET A 1 2.49 3.76 -12.64
N ALA A 2 2.54 2.56 -12.08
CA ALA A 2 2.43 2.37 -10.64
C ALA A 2 3.49 3.12 -9.86
N ALA A 3 4.72 3.18 -10.36
CA ALA A 3 5.82 3.88 -9.70
C ALA A 3 5.51 5.37 -9.52
N ASP A 4 4.82 5.97 -10.48
CA ASP A 4 4.49 7.38 -10.42
C ASP A 4 3.47 7.67 -9.32
N ILE A 5 2.43 6.83 -9.20
CA ILE A 5 1.39 7.06 -8.19
C ILE A 5 1.94 6.85 -6.79
N ILE A 6 2.86 5.90 -6.61
CA ILE A 6 3.48 5.66 -5.31
C ILE A 6 4.35 6.85 -4.91
N THR A 7 5.14 7.39 -5.83
CA THR A 7 5.97 8.56 -5.58
C THR A 7 5.11 9.78 -5.25
N ARG A 8 4.04 10.00 -6.00
CA ARG A 8 3.10 11.09 -5.75
C ARG A 8 2.44 10.97 -4.38
N TYR A 9 2.11 9.74 -3.98
CA TYR A 9 1.50 9.51 -2.69
C TYR A 9 2.48 9.82 -1.56
N GLU A 10 3.75 9.46 -1.71
CA GLU A 10 4.76 9.79 -0.72
C GLU A 10 4.87 11.31 -0.55
N ASP A 11 4.95 12.04 -1.66
CA ASP A 11 4.99 13.50 -1.64
C ASP A 11 3.74 14.08 -0.96
N TYR A 12 2.58 13.49 -1.23
CA TYR A 12 1.32 13.90 -0.61
C TYR A 12 1.38 13.72 0.92
N LEU A 13 1.90 12.59 1.39
CA LEU A 13 2.02 12.35 2.82
C LEU A 13 2.93 13.39 3.48
N ILE A 14 4.01 13.75 2.83
CA ILE A 14 4.99 14.68 3.38
C ILE A 14 4.48 16.12 3.30
N GLU A 15 4.01 16.55 2.13
CA GLU A 15 3.76 17.97 1.85
C GLU A 15 2.34 18.41 2.22
N ILE A 16 1.35 17.53 2.07
CA ILE A 16 -0.05 17.89 2.30
C ILE A 16 -0.52 17.42 3.66
N LYS A 17 -0.27 16.16 3.98
CA LYS A 17 -0.70 15.58 5.26
C LYS A 17 0.25 15.90 6.39
N HIS A 18 1.46 16.33 6.09
CA HIS A 18 2.49 16.61 7.11
C HIS A 18 2.70 15.43 8.07
N ALA A 19 2.64 14.23 7.51
CA ALA A 19 2.83 13.02 8.31
C ALA A 19 4.24 12.97 8.89
N SER A 20 4.38 12.38 10.08
CA SER A 20 5.68 12.22 10.70
C SER A 20 6.57 11.29 9.86
N ASN A 21 7.88 11.40 10.04
CA ASN A 21 8.82 10.53 9.33
C ASN A 21 8.54 9.06 9.59
N ASN A 22 8.18 8.70 10.83
CA ASN A 22 7.86 7.32 11.17
C ASN A 22 6.61 6.84 10.44
N THR A 23 5.59 7.69 10.34
CA THR A 23 4.36 7.36 9.62
C THR A 23 4.64 7.17 8.13
N VAL A 24 5.39 8.08 7.53
CA VAL A 24 5.74 7.98 6.11
C VAL A 24 6.51 6.69 5.86
N SER A 25 7.54 6.40 6.67
CA SER A 25 8.35 5.19 6.52
C SER A 25 7.51 3.93 6.62
N SER A 26 6.62 3.86 7.61
CA SER A 26 5.78 2.68 7.83
C SER A 26 4.82 2.45 6.68
N TYR A 27 4.15 3.52 6.25
CA TYR A 27 3.18 3.43 5.16
C TYR A 27 3.87 3.08 3.84
N MET A 28 4.99 3.72 3.55
CA MET A 28 5.71 3.45 2.31
C MET A 28 6.28 2.04 2.28
N ARG A 29 6.73 1.52 3.42
CA ARG A 29 7.18 0.12 3.50
C ARG A 29 6.04 -0.83 3.13
N ASP A 30 4.85 -0.61 3.69
CA ASP A 30 3.69 -1.45 3.41
C ASP A 30 3.30 -1.37 1.93
N ILE A 31 3.32 -0.16 1.37
CA ILE A 31 2.94 0.06 -0.02
C ILE A 31 3.95 -0.57 -0.98
N HIS A 32 5.25 -0.44 -0.70
CA HIS A 32 6.28 -1.07 -1.53
C HIS A 32 6.18 -2.59 -1.48
N GLN A 33 5.87 -3.16 -0.33
CA GLN A 33 5.68 -4.61 -0.22
C GLN A 33 4.49 -5.06 -1.06
N TYR A 34 3.39 -4.31 -1.01
CA TYR A 34 2.21 -4.59 -1.83
C TYR A 34 2.53 -4.49 -3.32
N ALA A 35 3.25 -3.44 -3.72
CA ALA A 35 3.64 -3.27 -5.13
C ALA A 35 4.51 -4.43 -5.61
N SER A 36 5.43 -4.90 -4.77
CA SER A 36 6.26 -6.06 -5.11
C SER A 36 5.42 -7.32 -5.29
N TYR A 37 4.43 -7.52 -4.40
CA TYR A 37 3.50 -8.64 -4.53
C TYR A 37 2.74 -8.57 -5.85
N LEU A 38 2.21 -7.41 -6.20
CA LEU A 38 1.48 -7.24 -7.46
C LEU A 38 2.38 -7.51 -8.67
N LEU A 39 3.64 -7.12 -8.58
CA LEU A 39 4.58 -7.34 -9.66
C LEU A 39 4.73 -8.83 -9.96
N THR A 40 4.73 -9.68 -8.91
CA THR A 40 4.80 -11.13 -9.11
C THR A 40 3.57 -11.69 -9.80
N LEU A 41 2.44 -10.97 -9.74
CA LEU A 41 1.19 -11.36 -10.39
C LEU A 41 1.03 -10.74 -11.78
N GLY A 42 1.95 -9.88 -12.18
CA GLY A 42 1.84 -9.15 -13.44
C GLY A 42 0.73 -8.10 -13.42
N THR A 43 0.40 -7.58 -12.26
CA THR A 43 -0.69 -6.62 -12.06
C THR A 43 -0.13 -5.28 -11.58
N ASP A 44 -0.77 -4.20 -12.01
CA ASP A 44 -0.43 -2.84 -11.58
C ASP A 44 -1.30 -2.43 -10.39
N VAL A 45 -0.79 -1.51 -9.58
CA VAL A 45 -1.54 -0.95 -8.43
C VAL A 45 -2.90 -0.43 -8.88
N LEU A 46 -2.95 0.28 -10.01
CA LEU A 46 -4.19 0.88 -10.50
C LEU A 46 -5.13 -0.12 -11.15
N GLU A 47 -4.66 -1.34 -11.42
CA GLU A 47 -5.47 -2.41 -12.00
C GLU A 47 -6.00 -3.39 -10.96
N ALA A 48 -5.52 -3.29 -9.71
CA ALA A 48 -5.90 -4.20 -8.66
C ALA A 48 -7.37 -4.00 -8.27
N THR A 49 -8.03 -5.12 -7.93
CA THR A 49 -9.42 -5.13 -7.52
C THR A 49 -9.53 -5.44 -6.02
N GLN A 50 -10.75 -5.39 -5.49
CA GLN A 50 -10.99 -5.81 -4.11
C GLN A 50 -10.55 -7.25 -3.88
N ARG A 51 -10.73 -8.11 -4.88
CA ARG A 51 -10.28 -9.50 -4.81
C ARG A 51 -8.76 -9.57 -4.66
N THR A 52 -8.04 -8.73 -5.40
CA THR A 52 -6.59 -8.67 -5.33
C THR A 52 -6.13 -8.30 -3.91
N ILE A 53 -6.80 -7.34 -3.29
CA ILE A 53 -6.47 -6.91 -1.93
C ILE A 53 -6.78 -8.02 -0.92
N ALA A 54 -7.91 -8.70 -1.07
CA ALA A 54 -8.27 -9.82 -0.21
C ALA A 54 -7.23 -10.93 -0.30
N ASP A 55 -6.77 -11.24 -1.50
CA ASP A 55 -5.72 -12.25 -1.71
C ASP A 55 -4.40 -11.81 -1.07
N TYR A 56 -4.08 -10.52 -1.13
CA TYR A 56 -2.89 -9.99 -0.49
C TYR A 56 -2.96 -10.14 1.03
N VAL A 57 -4.12 -9.87 1.63
CA VAL A 57 -4.32 -10.07 3.07
C VAL A 57 -4.05 -11.52 3.45
N GLN A 58 -4.61 -12.45 2.67
CA GLN A 58 -4.39 -13.87 2.89
C GLN A 58 -2.90 -14.22 2.78
N TRP A 59 -2.23 -13.64 1.80
CA TRP A 59 -0.79 -13.83 1.60
C TRP A 59 0.01 -13.36 2.82
N LEU A 60 -0.35 -12.20 3.39
CA LEU A 60 0.29 -11.69 4.60
C LEU A 60 0.08 -12.64 5.78
N GLN A 61 -1.14 -13.13 5.96
CA GLN A 61 -1.47 -14.05 7.04
C GLN A 61 -0.70 -15.37 6.89
N ASN A 62 -0.59 -15.86 5.67
CA ASN A 62 0.15 -17.09 5.39
C ASN A 62 1.67 -16.93 5.66
N ARG A 63 2.17 -15.71 5.63
CA ARG A 63 3.56 -15.42 5.96
C ARG A 63 3.77 -15.20 7.45
N GLY A 64 2.74 -15.37 8.25
CA GLY A 64 2.83 -15.24 9.70
C GLY A 64 2.80 -13.81 10.22
N LYS A 65 2.31 -12.86 9.41
CA LYS A 65 2.20 -11.48 9.86
C LYS A 65 1.13 -11.36 10.95
N SER A 66 1.40 -10.54 11.96
CA SER A 66 0.46 -10.33 13.06
C SER A 66 -0.79 -9.59 12.58
N PRO A 67 -1.93 -9.75 13.30
CA PRO A 67 -3.13 -8.98 12.97
C PRO A 67 -2.90 -7.47 12.94
N ALA A 68 -2.05 -6.95 13.82
CA ALA A 68 -1.74 -5.52 13.84
C ALA A 68 -1.02 -5.09 12.55
N THR A 69 -0.07 -5.89 12.08
CA THR A 69 0.65 -5.62 10.83
C THR A 69 -0.31 -5.67 9.64
N VAL A 70 -1.20 -6.66 9.59
CA VAL A 70 -2.18 -6.78 8.51
C VAL A 70 -3.11 -5.56 8.51
N SER A 71 -3.60 -5.15 9.68
CA SER A 71 -4.49 -3.98 9.79
C SER A 71 -3.79 -2.71 9.32
N ARG A 72 -2.52 -2.52 9.72
CA ARG A 72 -1.76 -1.34 9.28
C ARG A 72 -1.54 -1.36 7.78
N SER A 73 -1.21 -2.52 7.21
CA SER A 73 -1.04 -2.65 5.76
C SER A 73 -2.32 -2.30 5.02
N LEU A 74 -3.47 -2.78 5.50
CA LEU A 74 -4.75 -2.42 4.90
C LEU A 74 -5.03 -0.93 4.98
N ALA A 75 -4.72 -0.30 6.10
CA ALA A 75 -4.89 1.14 6.26
C ALA A 75 -4.03 1.91 5.26
N SER A 76 -2.79 1.47 5.07
CA SER A 76 -1.88 2.07 4.09
C SER A 76 -2.44 1.97 2.68
N LEU A 77 -2.94 0.79 2.29
CA LEU A 77 -3.51 0.59 0.96
C LEU A 77 -4.77 1.41 0.76
N LYS A 78 -5.64 1.47 1.76
CA LYS A 78 -6.86 2.27 1.69
C LYS A 78 -6.52 3.73 1.47
N SER A 79 -5.53 4.24 2.21
CA SER A 79 -5.09 5.62 2.08
C SER A 79 -4.53 5.89 0.68
N LEU A 80 -3.73 4.96 0.15
CA LEU A 80 -3.17 5.08 -1.20
C LEU A 80 -4.28 5.17 -2.25
N TYR A 81 -5.26 4.27 -2.18
CA TYR A 81 -6.33 4.24 -3.17
C TYR A 81 -7.26 5.44 -3.05
N MET A 82 -7.51 5.93 -1.85
CA MET A 82 -8.27 7.16 -1.68
C MET A 82 -7.57 8.35 -2.33
N PHE A 83 -6.25 8.42 -2.18
CA PHE A 83 -5.44 9.43 -2.85
C PHE A 83 -5.50 9.28 -4.36
N ALA A 84 -5.35 8.06 -4.87
CA ALA A 84 -5.32 7.79 -6.31
C ALA A 84 -6.64 8.13 -7.00
N LEU A 85 -7.75 8.01 -6.27
CA LEU A 85 -9.09 8.25 -6.82
C LEU A 85 -9.57 9.69 -6.66
N SER A 86 -8.84 10.51 -5.92
CA SER A 86 -9.24 11.90 -5.68
C SER A 86 -8.84 12.84 -6.81
#